data_a7d91da83ebc80ba6104003bf735afd9
#
_entry.id   a7d91da83ebc80ba6104003bf735afd9
#
_cell.length_a   1.000
_cell.length_b   1.000
_cell.length_c   1.000
_cell.angle_alpha   90.00
_cell.angle_beta   90.00
_cell.angle_gamma   90.00
#
_symmetry.space_group_name_H-M   'P 1'
#
loop_
_entity.id
_entity.type
_entity.pdbx_description
1 polymer ?
#
loop_
_entity_poly.entity_id
_entity_poly.type
_entity_poly.pdbx_seq_one_letter_code
_entity_poly.pdbx_strand_id
1 'polypeptide(L)'
;MRSHISYPMTPNRLQGFRCPVSSCRKEHAAGDCTIDVVLNRIMDVVRKEIETYKASLGESQGMTQIEEKDKWSIAGVASLREEPVRIQILPGGRLAAAFTMAEMGELAYDSEVIYTPMSPTTEKSEALNGSVLEGLKEAARSELDCHVCYNLFLDPLTTACGHTLCRSCLHRVQDHSNLCPICRRVLALAPGVSESQAPSNIVLGKLLAGLCPEALAARIETAKSETKSLGDLDTPLFVCTLSFPMQPTFLHVFEPRYRLMIRRAMETDRKFGMILSNRTREVQGDLGPVPFYEYGTMLLIVNMHVMPDGRSIIESVGISRFRVLRHGVLDGYLVGKVERVDDMSVAEEEAIEAAETSSALRHFSAQDHFGAPPHHSGIEARPCHIQDLDALSTQELFEIGSRFVKNMKETSAPWLHHNVVHSYGECPDDPALFPWWFASIIPTSYAEKYKMLMTTTVRERLKMCVMFAAELEKQSRYVQILLEFLHT
;
A
#
# COMPACT_ATOMS: atom_id res chain seq x y z
N MET A 1 -18.96 26.28 21.99
CA MET A 1 -18.09 25.94 23.15
C MET A 1 -16.65 26.06 22.70
N ARG A 2 -15.92 27.06 23.20
CA ARG A 2 -14.49 27.24 22.93
C ARG A 2 -13.72 26.28 23.83
N SER A 3 -13.10 25.24 23.28
CA SER A 3 -12.18 24.41 24.05
C SER A 3 -10.89 25.18 24.28
N HIS A 4 -10.70 25.68 25.49
CA HIS A 4 -9.40 26.17 25.94
C HIS A 4 -8.46 24.96 26.09
N ILE A 5 -7.61 24.74 25.10
CA ILE A 5 -6.48 23.84 25.26
C ILE A 5 -5.42 24.62 26.03
N SER A 6 -5.30 24.35 27.32
CA SER A 6 -4.22 24.89 28.17
C SER A 6 -2.93 24.13 27.84
N TYR A 7 -2.01 24.80 27.14
CA TYR A 7 -0.67 24.27 26.92
C TYR A 7 0.22 24.56 28.14
N PRO A 8 1.07 23.61 28.56
CA PRO A 8 2.03 23.89 29.65
C PRO A 8 2.99 24.99 29.21
N MET A 9 3.10 26.03 30.04
CA MET A 9 3.94 27.21 29.82
C MET A 9 5.41 26.83 29.93
N THR A 10 6.10 26.61 28.82
CA THR A 10 7.56 26.56 28.74
C THR A 10 8.08 27.93 28.32
N PRO A 11 9.26 28.40 28.81
CA PRO A 11 9.78 29.75 28.56
C PRO A 11 9.86 30.14 27.06
N ASN A 12 10.07 29.19 26.17
CA ASN A 12 10.17 29.42 24.72
C ASN A 12 8.80 29.54 24.01
N ARG A 13 7.67 29.32 24.70
CA ARG A 13 6.32 29.48 24.12
C ARG A 13 5.71 30.86 24.31
N LEU A 14 6.38 31.74 25.04
CA LEU A 14 5.91 33.11 25.26
C LEU A 14 6.06 34.02 24.02
N GLN A 15 6.85 33.61 23.02
CA GLN A 15 6.99 34.31 21.75
C GLN A 15 6.14 33.61 20.66
N GLY A 16 4.89 34.00 20.60
CA GLY A 16 3.99 33.59 19.51
C GLY A 16 4.01 34.63 18.39
N PHE A 17 3.80 34.20 17.15
CA PHE A 17 3.56 35.09 16.04
C PHE A 17 2.31 34.67 15.29
N ARG A 18 1.62 35.65 14.70
CA ARG A 18 0.47 35.40 13.86
C ARG A 18 0.95 34.83 12.53
N CYS A 19 0.35 33.74 12.08
CA CYS A 19 0.72 33.11 10.83
C CYS A 19 0.61 34.10 9.66
N PRO A 20 1.68 34.33 8.88
CA PRO A 20 1.64 35.22 7.72
C PRO A 20 0.81 34.63 6.57
N VAL A 21 0.51 33.31 6.62
CA VAL A 21 -0.33 32.66 5.62
C VAL A 21 -1.80 32.99 5.88
N SER A 22 -2.40 33.76 4.98
CA SER A 22 -3.77 34.30 5.13
C SER A 22 -4.84 33.23 5.38
N SER A 23 -4.68 32.03 4.85
CA SER A 23 -5.58 30.91 5.06
C SER A 23 -5.47 30.26 6.45
N CYS A 24 -4.35 30.38 7.12
CA CYS A 24 -4.12 29.76 8.43
C CYS A 24 -4.84 30.46 9.58
N ARG A 25 -4.73 31.79 9.66
CA ARG A 25 -5.32 32.68 10.68
C ARG A 25 -5.05 32.26 12.14
N LYS A 26 -4.03 31.44 12.40
CA LYS A 26 -3.66 30.93 13.73
C LYS A 26 -2.42 31.65 14.25
N GLU A 27 -2.26 31.65 15.57
CA GLU A 27 -1.00 31.99 16.22
C GLU A 27 -0.15 30.73 16.38
N HIS A 28 1.13 30.85 16.05
CA HIS A 28 2.13 29.79 16.20
C HIS A 28 3.18 30.20 17.21
N ALA A 29 3.61 29.28 18.06
CA ALA A 29 4.76 29.53 18.91
C ALA A 29 6.05 29.49 18.09
N ALA A 30 6.98 30.41 18.33
CA ALA A 30 8.26 30.44 17.61
C ALA A 30 9.05 29.14 17.77
N GLY A 31 8.93 28.46 18.93
CA GLY A 31 9.56 27.17 19.18
C GLY A 31 8.99 25.99 18.39
N ASP A 32 7.79 26.13 17.82
CA ASP A 32 7.16 25.11 16.99
C ASP A 32 7.53 25.25 15.50
N CYS A 33 8.27 26.31 15.15
CA CYS A 33 8.69 26.59 13.79
C CYS A 33 10.15 26.22 13.59
N THR A 34 10.40 25.50 12.53
CA THR A 34 11.75 25.15 12.08
C THR A 34 12.03 25.78 10.72
N ILE A 35 13.30 26.06 10.45
CA ILE A 35 13.74 26.55 9.15
C ILE A 35 13.51 25.43 8.12
N ASP A 36 12.93 25.79 6.98
CA ASP A 36 12.92 24.90 5.82
C ASP A 36 14.35 24.80 5.26
N VAL A 37 14.95 23.63 5.43
CA VAL A 37 16.37 23.40 5.11
C VAL A 37 16.64 23.58 3.63
N VAL A 38 15.75 23.09 2.75
CA VAL A 38 15.92 23.15 1.30
C VAL A 38 15.77 24.60 0.82
N LEU A 39 14.72 25.29 1.25
CA LEU A 39 14.53 26.70 0.89
C LEU A 39 15.69 27.58 1.40
N ASN A 40 16.18 27.33 2.61
CA ASN A 40 17.34 28.10 3.14
C ASN A 40 18.58 27.87 2.28
N ARG A 41 18.89 26.62 1.89
CA ARG A 41 20.02 26.33 1.00
C ARG A 41 19.86 26.96 -0.38
N ILE A 42 18.66 26.93 -0.94
CA ILE A 42 18.38 27.61 -2.22
C ILE A 42 18.60 29.12 -2.08
N MET A 43 18.18 29.71 -0.97
CA MET A 43 18.46 31.15 -0.71
C MET A 43 19.96 31.46 -0.65
N ASP A 44 20.78 30.61 -0.03
CA ASP A 44 22.24 30.74 0.00
C ASP A 44 22.85 30.62 -1.40
N VAL A 45 22.35 29.67 -2.23
CA VAL A 45 22.74 29.56 -3.65
C VAL A 45 22.39 30.82 -4.41
N VAL A 46 21.14 31.31 -4.27
CA VAL A 46 20.67 32.54 -4.93
C VAL A 46 21.54 33.72 -4.53
N ARG A 47 21.88 33.89 -3.24
CA ARG A 47 22.75 34.95 -2.75
C ARG A 47 24.12 34.89 -3.41
N LYS A 48 24.75 33.73 -3.39
CA LYS A 48 26.08 33.52 -3.98
C LYS A 48 26.10 33.82 -5.47
N GLU A 49 25.13 33.31 -6.22
CA GLU A 49 25.07 33.56 -7.68
C GLU A 49 24.82 35.02 -8.02
N ILE A 50 23.95 35.71 -7.28
CA ILE A 50 23.73 37.15 -7.48
C ILE A 50 24.94 37.99 -7.07
N GLU A 51 25.63 37.65 -6.00
CA GLU A 51 26.89 38.32 -5.60
C GLU A 51 27.98 38.12 -6.66
N THR A 52 28.15 36.91 -7.16
CA THR A 52 29.07 36.58 -8.25
C THR A 52 28.74 37.38 -9.50
N TYR A 53 27.46 37.44 -9.87
CA TYR A 53 26.97 38.23 -10.99
C TYR A 53 27.25 39.72 -10.78
N LYS A 54 26.94 40.28 -9.61
CA LYS A 54 27.22 41.70 -9.29
C LYS A 54 28.70 42.03 -9.38
N ALA A 55 29.56 41.13 -8.90
CA ALA A 55 31.03 41.30 -8.99
C ALA A 55 31.54 41.26 -10.44
N SER A 56 30.85 40.59 -11.33
CA SER A 56 31.16 40.54 -12.75
C SER A 56 30.67 41.77 -13.55
N LEU A 57 29.76 42.56 -12.97
CA LEU A 57 29.25 43.78 -13.58
C LEU A 57 30.31 44.91 -13.47
N GLY A 58 30.87 45.34 -14.59
CA GLY A 58 31.69 46.56 -14.64
C GLY A 58 30.85 47.80 -14.44
N GLU A 59 31.52 48.98 -14.15
CA GLU A 59 30.87 50.28 -13.84
C GLU A 59 29.85 50.80 -14.89
N SER A 60 29.74 50.15 -16.04
CA SER A 60 28.89 50.55 -17.18
C SER A 60 27.68 49.68 -17.46
N GLN A 61 27.32 48.74 -16.60
CA GLN A 61 26.29 47.75 -16.95
C GLN A 61 25.02 47.87 -16.13
N GLY A 62 23.96 48.16 -16.87
CA GLY A 62 22.53 47.93 -16.57
C GLY A 62 22.04 48.32 -15.15
N MET A 63 21.30 49.42 -15.07
CA MET A 63 20.53 49.79 -13.89
C MET A 63 19.07 49.41 -14.11
N THR A 64 18.38 49.00 -13.06
CA THR A 64 16.94 48.75 -13.07
C THR A 64 16.24 49.73 -12.15
N GLN A 65 15.28 50.46 -12.67
CA GLN A 65 14.38 51.27 -11.87
C GLN A 65 13.26 50.36 -11.35
N ILE A 66 13.03 50.45 -10.05
CA ILE A 66 11.97 49.74 -9.34
C ILE A 66 10.96 50.77 -8.90
N GLU A 67 9.73 50.61 -9.33
CA GLU A 67 8.60 51.41 -8.91
C GLU A 67 7.67 50.53 -8.06
N GLU A 68 7.54 50.83 -6.78
CA GLU A 68 6.63 50.14 -5.87
C GLU A 68 5.39 51.01 -5.64
N LYS A 69 4.22 50.43 -6.00
CA LYS A 69 2.90 51.05 -5.75
C LYS A 69 2.24 50.37 -4.55
N ASP A 70 1.85 51.16 -3.58
CA ASP A 70 1.11 50.67 -2.41
C ASP A 70 -0.29 50.11 -2.84
N LYS A 71 -0.70 49.05 -2.15
CA LYS A 71 -1.99 48.37 -2.41
C LYS A 71 -3.20 49.29 -2.28
N TRP A 72 -3.14 50.30 -1.42
CA TRP A 72 -4.23 51.26 -1.25
C TRP A 72 -4.33 52.19 -2.47
N SER A 73 -3.22 52.61 -3.03
CA SER A 73 -3.15 53.38 -4.28
C SER A 73 -3.65 52.56 -5.48
N ILE A 74 -3.33 51.28 -5.55
CA ILE A 74 -3.85 50.36 -6.58
C ILE A 74 -5.39 50.24 -6.49
N ALA A 75 -5.91 50.16 -5.26
CA ALA A 75 -7.37 50.12 -5.02
C ALA A 75 -8.09 51.48 -5.20
N GLY A 76 -7.36 52.54 -5.56
CA GLY A 76 -7.92 53.87 -5.72
C GLY A 76 -8.29 54.60 -4.40
N VAL A 77 -7.71 54.12 -3.29
CA VAL A 77 -7.90 54.68 -1.94
C VAL A 77 -6.64 55.43 -1.52
N ALA A 78 -6.80 56.50 -0.76
CA ALA A 78 -5.65 57.29 -0.26
C ALA A 78 -4.69 56.38 0.54
N SER A 79 -3.43 56.39 0.15
CA SER A 79 -2.36 55.62 0.85
C SER A 79 -2.16 56.15 2.26
N LEU A 80 -1.90 55.20 3.20
CA LEU A 80 -1.48 55.53 4.56
C LEU A 80 0.04 55.86 4.64
N ARG A 81 0.77 55.67 3.53
CA ARG A 81 2.19 56.03 3.41
C ARG A 81 2.33 57.46 2.96
N GLU A 82 3.36 58.14 3.43
CA GLU A 82 3.71 59.50 3.02
C GLU A 82 3.99 59.59 1.51
N GLU A 83 4.60 58.51 0.95
CA GLU A 83 4.88 58.38 -0.47
C GLU A 83 4.12 57.15 -1.03
N PRO A 84 3.03 57.37 -1.80
CA PRO A 84 2.23 56.26 -2.34
C PRO A 84 2.97 55.48 -3.43
N VAL A 85 3.98 56.05 -4.07
CA VAL A 85 4.83 55.43 -5.08
C VAL A 85 6.30 55.67 -4.67
N ARG A 86 7.03 54.57 -4.44
CA ARG A 86 8.44 54.59 -4.14
C ARG A 86 9.23 54.20 -5.37
N ILE A 87 10.25 55.01 -5.73
CA ILE A 87 11.12 54.76 -6.88
C ILE A 87 12.55 54.54 -6.34
N GLN A 88 13.15 53.41 -6.74
CA GLN A 88 14.56 53.10 -6.44
C GLN A 88 15.28 52.67 -7.71
N ILE A 89 16.56 52.97 -7.80
CA ILE A 89 17.41 52.54 -8.92
C ILE A 89 18.51 51.65 -8.36
N LEU A 90 18.54 50.41 -8.80
CA LEU A 90 19.49 49.39 -8.35
C LEU A 90 20.31 48.83 -9.51
N PRO A 91 21.59 48.45 -9.27
CA PRO A 91 22.41 47.83 -10.30
C PRO A 91 22.00 46.42 -10.62
N GLY A 92 22.16 46.03 -11.88
CA GLY A 92 21.84 44.72 -12.41
C GLY A 92 20.49 44.63 -13.05
N GLY A 93 20.14 43.42 -13.53
CA GLY A 93 18.83 43.12 -14.08
C GLY A 93 17.75 42.94 -13.01
N ARG A 94 16.52 42.67 -13.42
CA ARG A 94 15.34 42.52 -12.58
C ARG A 94 15.54 41.55 -11.38
N LEU A 95 16.16 40.39 -11.62
CA LEU A 95 16.39 39.39 -10.57
C LEU A 95 17.36 39.90 -9.48
N ALA A 96 18.48 40.50 -9.89
CA ALA A 96 19.45 41.05 -8.97
C ALA A 96 18.90 42.24 -8.17
N ALA A 97 18.10 43.09 -8.81
CA ALA A 97 17.46 44.23 -8.18
C ALA A 97 16.39 43.78 -7.17
N ALA A 98 15.52 42.83 -7.55
CA ALA A 98 14.52 42.27 -6.66
C ALA A 98 15.13 41.57 -5.43
N PHE A 99 16.20 40.81 -5.63
CA PHE A 99 16.94 40.16 -4.53
C PHE A 99 17.55 41.19 -3.60
N THR A 100 18.15 42.24 -4.13
CA THR A 100 18.75 43.34 -3.31
C THR A 100 17.68 44.00 -2.45
N MET A 101 16.50 44.30 -2.99
CA MET A 101 15.37 44.84 -2.21
C MET A 101 14.94 43.89 -1.10
N ALA A 102 14.86 42.58 -1.39
CA ALA A 102 14.52 41.57 -0.38
C ALA A 102 15.54 41.48 0.74
N GLU A 103 16.85 41.51 0.43
CA GLU A 103 17.96 41.51 1.41
C GLU A 103 17.94 42.77 2.29
N MET A 104 17.62 43.94 1.72
CA MET A 104 17.43 45.17 2.46
C MET A 104 16.17 45.20 3.33
N GLY A 105 15.27 44.19 3.19
CA GLY A 105 14.00 44.18 3.87
C GLY A 105 12.98 45.18 3.30
N GLU A 106 13.25 45.72 2.13
CA GLU A 106 12.48 46.80 1.52
C GLU A 106 11.49 46.31 0.48
N LEU A 107 11.52 45.01 0.11
CA LEU A 107 10.56 44.40 -0.82
C LEU A 107 9.21 44.20 -0.13
N ALA A 108 8.21 44.94 -0.57
CA ALA A 108 6.86 44.80 -0.06
C ALA A 108 6.11 43.72 -0.84
N TYR A 109 5.79 42.63 -0.19
CA TYR A 109 5.11 41.48 -0.81
C TYR A 109 3.62 41.68 -1.10
N ASP A 110 3.05 42.79 -0.62
CA ASP A 110 1.63 43.15 -0.79
C ASP A 110 1.43 44.38 -1.69
N SER A 111 2.52 44.86 -2.32
CA SER A 111 2.54 45.98 -3.27
C SER A 111 2.72 45.49 -4.70
N GLU A 112 2.29 46.27 -5.69
CA GLU A 112 2.66 46.07 -7.08
C GLU A 112 4.04 46.62 -7.32
N VAL A 113 4.96 45.80 -7.83
CA VAL A 113 6.35 46.19 -8.09
C VAL A 113 6.61 46.10 -9.59
N ILE A 114 6.94 47.26 -10.18
CA ILE A 114 7.23 47.42 -11.62
C ILE A 114 8.75 47.55 -11.76
N TYR A 115 9.36 46.78 -12.62
CA TYR A 115 10.77 46.79 -12.93
C TYR A 115 10.99 47.34 -14.34
N THR A 116 11.67 48.50 -14.47
CA THR A 116 11.95 49.12 -15.74
C THR A 116 13.47 49.18 -15.96
N PRO A 117 14.00 48.49 -17.00
CA PRO A 117 15.42 48.56 -17.31
C PRO A 117 15.79 49.95 -17.79
N MET A 118 16.85 50.55 -17.25
CA MET A 118 17.34 51.89 -17.67
C MET A 118 18.37 51.82 -18.81
N SER A 119 18.65 50.65 -19.33
CA SER A 119 19.56 50.43 -20.47
C SER A 119 18.85 50.68 -21.78
N PRO A 120 19.47 51.29 -22.81
CA PRO A 120 18.83 51.66 -24.04
C PRO A 120 18.44 50.50 -24.97
N THR A 121 18.79 49.26 -24.62
CA THR A 121 18.42 48.06 -25.38
C THR A 121 17.79 47.01 -24.48
N THR A 122 16.53 46.74 -24.68
CA THR A 122 15.75 45.67 -23.99
C THR A 122 16.40 44.31 -24.09
N GLU A 123 17.02 43.99 -25.25
CA GLU A 123 17.75 42.76 -25.48
C GLU A 123 18.90 42.50 -24.52
N LYS A 124 19.66 43.57 -24.13
CA LYS A 124 20.75 43.40 -23.14
C LYS A 124 20.24 43.10 -21.73
N SER A 125 19.11 43.68 -21.34
CA SER A 125 18.50 43.42 -20.02
C SER A 125 17.90 42.01 -19.93
N GLU A 126 17.30 41.53 -20.98
CA GLU A 126 16.81 40.14 -21.03
C GLU A 126 17.95 39.12 -21.03
N ALA A 127 19.02 39.38 -21.75
CA ALA A 127 20.23 38.56 -21.75
C ALA A 127 20.88 38.49 -20.36
N LEU A 128 20.93 39.60 -19.62
CA LEU A 128 21.47 39.67 -18.25
C LEU A 128 20.61 38.81 -17.27
N ASN A 129 19.29 38.92 -17.35
CA ASN A 129 18.40 38.10 -16.54
C ASN A 129 18.50 36.59 -16.90
N GLY A 130 18.67 36.30 -18.20
CA GLY A 130 18.82 34.93 -18.71
C GLY A 130 20.09 34.28 -18.15
N SER A 131 21.21 34.98 -18.17
CA SER A 131 22.49 34.44 -17.68
C SER A 131 22.47 34.12 -16.17
N VAL A 132 21.89 35.01 -15.34
CA VAL A 132 21.69 34.76 -13.91
C VAL A 132 20.75 33.58 -13.67
N LEU A 133 19.67 33.49 -14.43
CA LEU A 133 18.70 32.42 -14.29
C LEU A 133 19.31 31.05 -14.66
N GLU A 134 20.13 30.98 -15.69
CA GLU A 134 20.81 29.72 -16.07
C GLU A 134 21.85 29.32 -14.99
N GLY A 135 22.62 30.23 -14.47
CA GLY A 135 23.53 29.98 -13.33
C GLY A 135 22.76 29.45 -12.10
N LEU A 136 21.63 30.08 -11.77
CA LEU A 136 20.75 29.62 -10.68
C LEU A 136 20.15 28.24 -10.91
N LYS A 137 19.74 27.93 -12.13
CA LYS A 137 19.19 26.60 -12.47
C LYS A 137 20.23 25.52 -12.24
N GLU A 138 21.46 25.72 -12.70
CA GLU A 138 22.54 24.76 -12.56
C GLU A 138 22.95 24.61 -11.09
N ALA A 139 23.18 25.71 -10.38
CA ALA A 139 23.63 25.72 -8.99
C ALA A 139 22.55 25.16 -8.03
N ALA A 140 21.27 25.46 -8.25
CA ALA A 140 20.18 24.97 -7.42
C ALA A 140 19.78 23.51 -7.71
N ARG A 141 20.22 22.92 -8.83
CA ARG A 141 19.76 21.62 -9.27
C ARG A 141 19.98 20.51 -8.22
N SER A 142 21.15 20.50 -7.58
CA SER A 142 21.51 19.52 -6.56
C SER A 142 20.68 19.66 -5.27
N GLU A 143 20.22 20.87 -4.95
CA GLU A 143 19.41 21.14 -3.76
C GLU A 143 17.91 20.79 -3.99
N LEU A 144 17.50 20.57 -5.23
CA LEU A 144 16.14 20.22 -5.62
C LEU A 144 15.89 18.71 -5.73
N ASP A 145 16.86 17.88 -5.37
CA ASP A 145 16.74 16.43 -5.40
C ASP A 145 16.34 15.86 -4.03
N CYS A 146 15.46 14.86 -4.06
CA CYS A 146 15.02 14.16 -2.87
C CYS A 146 16.11 13.17 -2.38
N HIS A 147 16.57 13.30 -1.12
CA HIS A 147 17.59 12.41 -0.53
C HIS A 147 17.15 10.95 -0.34
N VAL A 148 15.90 10.59 -0.64
CA VAL A 148 15.41 9.20 -0.55
C VAL A 148 15.39 8.53 -1.91
N CYS A 149 14.88 9.19 -2.96
CA CYS A 149 14.82 8.61 -4.31
C CYS A 149 15.90 9.13 -5.25
N TYR A 150 16.70 10.13 -4.82
CA TYR A 150 17.77 10.76 -5.61
C TYR A 150 17.31 11.34 -6.95
N ASN A 151 16.03 11.73 -7.01
CA ASN A 151 15.42 12.38 -8.16
C ASN A 151 14.87 13.74 -7.76
N LEU A 152 14.57 14.58 -8.76
CA LEU A 152 13.89 15.85 -8.57
C LEU A 152 12.65 15.67 -7.69
N PHE A 153 12.44 16.57 -6.72
CA PHE A 153 11.26 16.52 -5.87
C PHE A 153 9.96 16.42 -6.68
N LEU A 154 9.11 15.49 -6.31
CA LEU A 154 7.76 15.38 -6.81
C LEU A 154 6.80 15.47 -5.63
N ASP A 155 5.88 16.44 -5.69
CA ASP A 155 4.98 16.77 -4.58
C ASP A 155 5.75 16.91 -3.24
N PRO A 156 6.63 17.92 -3.12
CA PRO A 156 7.50 18.09 -1.96
C PRO A 156 6.71 18.36 -0.68
N LEU A 157 7.06 17.64 0.38
CA LEU A 157 6.49 17.82 1.71
C LEU A 157 7.62 18.10 2.72
N THR A 158 7.52 19.23 3.41
CA THR A 158 8.47 19.60 4.47
C THR A 158 7.96 19.12 5.82
N THR A 159 8.79 18.36 6.51
CA THR A 159 8.48 17.78 7.83
C THR A 159 8.66 18.82 8.94
N ALA A 160 8.16 18.54 10.15
CA ALA A 160 8.32 19.40 11.32
C ALA A 160 9.79 19.66 11.70
N CYS A 161 10.73 18.84 11.28
CA CYS A 161 12.16 19.05 11.50
C CYS A 161 12.83 19.88 10.39
N GLY A 162 12.07 20.42 9.43
CA GLY A 162 12.53 21.28 8.34
C GLY A 162 13.09 20.54 7.11
N HIS A 163 13.16 19.22 7.11
CA HIS A 163 13.62 18.45 5.97
C HIS A 163 12.49 18.15 5.00
N THR A 164 12.76 18.25 3.70
CA THR A 164 11.80 18.03 2.63
C THR A 164 12.08 16.72 1.92
N LEU A 165 11.01 15.99 1.62
CA LEU A 165 11.00 14.74 0.85
C LEU A 165 9.86 14.78 -0.17
N CYS A 166 9.91 13.94 -1.20
CA CYS A 166 8.71 13.66 -1.99
C CYS A 166 7.65 13.06 -1.06
N ARG A 167 6.36 13.36 -1.29
CA ARG A 167 5.27 12.77 -0.50
C ARG A 167 5.34 11.25 -0.47
N SER A 168 5.47 10.61 -1.64
CA SER A 168 5.60 9.15 -1.75
C SER A 168 6.82 8.59 -1.01
N CYS A 169 7.95 9.33 -1.01
CA CYS A 169 9.14 8.93 -0.27
C CYS A 169 8.95 9.05 1.25
N LEU A 170 8.27 10.08 1.72
CA LEU A 170 7.95 10.24 3.13
C LEU A 170 7.05 9.08 3.62
N HIS A 171 6.04 8.69 2.84
CA HIS A 171 5.20 7.54 3.16
C HIS A 171 6.02 6.26 3.27
N ARG A 172 6.91 6.00 2.31
CA ARG A 172 7.82 4.83 2.38
C ARG A 172 8.72 4.85 3.60
N VAL A 173 9.27 6.01 3.97
CA VAL A 173 10.08 6.14 5.19
C VAL A 173 9.26 5.78 6.42
N GLN A 174 8.02 6.27 6.52
CA GLN A 174 7.14 6.00 7.65
C GLN A 174 6.72 4.54 7.77
N ASP A 175 6.73 3.78 6.67
CA ASP A 175 6.52 2.34 6.70
C ASP A 175 7.65 1.59 7.43
N HIS A 176 8.85 2.15 7.43
CA HIS A 176 10.03 1.55 8.04
C HIS A 176 10.37 2.16 9.41
N SER A 177 10.14 3.46 9.58
CA SER A 177 10.58 4.21 10.74
C SER A 177 9.77 5.49 10.93
N ASN A 178 9.51 5.86 12.15
CA ASN A 178 8.94 7.17 12.50
C ASN A 178 10.00 8.27 12.62
N LEU A 179 11.23 8.04 12.13
CA LEU A 179 12.33 8.99 12.21
C LEU A 179 12.63 9.61 10.83
N CYS A 180 12.97 10.88 10.83
CA CYS A 180 13.47 11.56 9.62
C CYS A 180 14.76 10.88 9.12
N PRO A 181 14.84 10.46 7.85
CA PRO A 181 16.03 9.77 7.33
C PRO A 181 17.28 10.66 7.28
N ILE A 182 17.11 11.98 7.35
CA ILE A 182 18.21 12.96 7.27
C ILE A 182 18.75 13.31 8.65
N CYS A 183 17.88 13.65 9.62
CA CYS A 183 18.32 14.11 10.95
C CYS A 183 17.92 13.23 12.11
N ARG A 184 17.18 12.13 11.87
CA ARG A 184 16.72 11.15 12.84
C ARG A 184 15.80 11.70 13.95
N ARG A 185 15.26 12.91 13.79
CA ARG A 185 14.21 13.42 14.67
C ARG A 185 12.89 12.70 14.36
N VAL A 186 12.05 12.57 15.39
CA VAL A 186 10.73 11.94 15.25
C VAL A 186 9.89 12.75 14.25
N LEU A 187 9.31 12.04 13.27
CA LEU A 187 8.35 12.61 12.33
C LEU A 187 7.00 12.69 13.05
N ALA A 188 6.77 13.81 13.73
CA ALA A 188 5.50 14.08 14.37
C ALA A 188 4.47 14.45 13.30
N LEU A 189 3.73 13.45 12.83
CA LEU A 189 2.46 13.69 12.16
C LEU A 189 1.40 13.81 13.25
N ALA A 190 0.55 14.84 13.14
CA ALA A 190 -0.53 15.01 14.10
C ALA A 190 -1.44 13.77 14.09
N PRO A 191 -1.79 13.20 15.26
CA PRO A 191 -2.70 12.07 15.34
C PRO A 191 -4.01 12.42 14.62
N GLY A 192 -4.42 11.63 13.63
CA GLY A 192 -5.69 11.81 12.91
C GLY A 192 -5.63 12.68 11.64
N VAL A 193 -4.46 13.23 11.26
CA VAL A 193 -4.29 13.82 9.92
C VAL A 193 -3.88 12.69 8.97
N SER A 194 -4.77 12.31 8.09
CA SER A 194 -4.43 11.44 6.96
C SER A 194 -3.28 12.09 6.19
N GLU A 195 -2.24 11.33 5.88
CA GLU A 195 -1.03 11.79 5.17
C GLU A 195 -1.36 12.42 3.81
N SER A 196 -2.47 12.01 3.20
CA SER A 196 -3.04 12.63 2.00
C SER A 196 -3.49 14.08 2.19
N GLN A 197 -3.71 14.51 3.44
CA GLN A 197 -4.18 15.86 3.78
C GLN A 197 -3.04 16.82 4.20
N ALA A 198 -1.82 16.33 4.39
CA ALA A 198 -0.69 17.20 4.70
C ALA A 198 -0.39 18.12 3.50
N PRO A 199 -0.30 19.46 3.71
CA PRO A 199 -0.10 20.40 2.61
C PRO A 199 1.29 20.23 1.98
N SER A 200 1.34 20.24 0.65
CA SER A 200 2.59 20.29 -0.10
C SER A 200 3.33 21.61 0.14
N ASN A 201 4.65 21.60 0.01
CA ASN A 201 5.46 22.82 0.02
C ASN A 201 5.23 23.60 -1.28
N ILE A 202 4.29 24.55 -1.25
CA ILE A 202 3.86 25.33 -2.41
C ILE A 202 5.01 26.17 -2.97
N VAL A 203 5.86 26.74 -2.09
CA VAL A 203 6.98 27.59 -2.51
C VAL A 203 7.99 26.77 -3.29
N LEU A 204 8.38 25.62 -2.77
CA LEU A 204 9.29 24.71 -3.44
C LEU A 204 8.69 24.17 -4.75
N GLY A 205 7.39 23.88 -4.77
CA GLY A 205 6.68 23.51 -5.99
C GLY A 205 6.75 24.58 -7.09
N LYS A 206 6.61 25.85 -6.73
CA LYS A 206 6.76 26.98 -7.67
C LYS A 206 8.20 27.13 -8.15
N LEU A 207 9.19 26.95 -7.26
CA LEU A 207 10.61 26.99 -7.65
C LEU A 207 10.97 25.88 -8.63
N LEU A 208 10.49 24.65 -8.38
CA LEU A 208 10.67 23.52 -9.29
C LEU A 208 10.08 23.80 -10.68
N ALA A 209 8.87 24.34 -10.73
CA ALA A 209 8.21 24.70 -11.99
C ALA A 209 8.94 25.84 -12.73
N GLY A 210 9.53 26.79 -12.02
CA GLY A 210 10.25 27.91 -12.62
C GLY A 210 11.69 27.59 -13.04
N LEU A 211 12.42 26.82 -12.21
CA LEU A 211 13.84 26.52 -12.46
C LEU A 211 14.06 25.27 -13.33
N CYS A 212 13.21 24.25 -13.19
CA CYS A 212 13.39 22.95 -13.85
C CYS A 212 12.10 22.43 -14.52
N PRO A 213 11.44 23.21 -15.39
CA PRO A 213 10.13 22.84 -15.93
C PRO A 213 10.16 21.54 -16.75
N GLU A 214 11.17 21.34 -17.58
CA GLU A 214 11.31 20.15 -18.42
C GLU A 214 11.60 18.90 -17.60
N ALA A 215 12.53 19.01 -16.64
CA ALA A 215 12.86 17.90 -15.75
C ALA A 215 11.69 17.51 -14.85
N LEU A 216 10.90 18.49 -14.37
CA LEU A 216 9.68 18.25 -13.60
C LEU A 216 8.62 17.56 -14.45
N ALA A 217 8.41 18.01 -15.69
CA ALA A 217 7.47 17.37 -16.62
C ALA A 217 7.85 15.91 -16.92
N ALA A 218 9.12 15.65 -17.21
CA ALA A 218 9.65 14.30 -17.41
C ALA A 218 9.45 13.42 -16.18
N ARG A 219 9.69 13.96 -14.96
CA ARG A 219 9.50 13.25 -13.70
C ARG A 219 8.04 12.91 -13.44
N ILE A 220 7.12 13.83 -13.74
CA ILE A 220 5.67 13.60 -13.64
C ILE A 220 5.24 12.50 -14.60
N GLU A 221 5.73 12.53 -15.83
CA GLU A 221 5.35 11.53 -16.85
C GLU A 221 5.91 10.14 -16.50
N THR A 222 7.14 10.07 -15.98
CA THR A 222 7.71 8.82 -15.47
C THR A 222 6.85 8.25 -14.33
N ALA A 223 6.47 9.08 -13.35
CA ALA A 223 5.61 8.65 -12.24
C ALA A 223 4.23 8.18 -12.73
N LYS A 224 3.66 8.86 -13.73
CA LYS A 224 2.40 8.45 -14.36
C LYS A 224 2.53 7.14 -15.14
N SER A 225 3.64 6.94 -15.85
CA SER A 225 3.88 5.71 -16.60
C SER A 225 4.09 4.51 -15.66
N GLU A 226 4.79 4.68 -14.55
CA GLU A 226 4.90 3.69 -13.48
C GLU A 226 3.51 3.30 -12.95
N THR A 227 2.63 4.28 -12.73
CA THR A 227 1.26 4.04 -12.29
C THR A 227 0.41 3.41 -13.39
N LYS A 228 0.55 3.84 -14.67
CA LYS A 228 -0.20 3.28 -15.81
C LYS A 228 0.23 1.86 -16.17
N SER A 229 1.49 1.51 -16.04
CA SER A 229 1.96 0.12 -16.28
C SER A 229 1.34 -0.89 -15.32
N LEU A 230 0.86 -0.41 -14.18
CA LEU A 230 0.11 -1.17 -13.17
C LEU A 230 -1.41 -1.01 -13.31
N GLY A 231 -1.90 -0.21 -14.26
CA GLY A 231 -3.27 0.29 -14.34
C GLY A 231 -4.39 -0.74 -14.40
N ASP A 232 -4.09 -1.98 -14.80
CA ASP A 232 -5.01 -3.13 -14.77
C ASP A 232 -4.76 -4.06 -13.57
N LEU A 233 -3.74 -3.78 -12.75
CA LEU A 233 -3.35 -4.59 -11.60
C LEU A 233 -3.84 -3.88 -10.33
N ASP A 234 -5.10 -4.09 -10.01
CA ASP A 234 -5.82 -3.37 -8.96
C ASP A 234 -5.89 -4.11 -7.61
N THR A 235 -5.64 -5.42 -7.65
CA THR A 235 -5.79 -6.27 -6.47
C THR A 235 -4.45 -6.43 -5.73
N PRO A 236 -4.30 -5.93 -4.49
CA PRO A 236 -3.13 -6.19 -3.66
C PRO A 236 -3.05 -7.66 -3.26
N LEU A 237 -1.88 -8.29 -3.43
CA LEU A 237 -1.67 -9.71 -3.19
C LEU A 237 -0.69 -9.94 -2.03
N PHE A 238 -1.15 -10.67 -1.02
CA PHE A 238 -0.36 -11.10 0.13
C PHE A 238 0.11 -12.54 -0.09
N VAL A 239 1.42 -12.73 -0.31
CA VAL A 239 2.01 -14.06 -0.50
C VAL A 239 2.40 -14.63 0.85
N CYS A 240 1.62 -15.57 1.36
CA CYS A 240 1.88 -16.14 2.68
C CYS A 240 1.35 -17.58 2.80
N THR A 241 0.11 -17.73 3.21
CA THR A 241 -0.52 -18.99 3.58
C THR A 241 -1.79 -19.24 2.76
N LEU A 242 -2.37 -20.40 2.97
CA LEU A 242 -3.65 -20.76 2.39
C LEU A 242 -4.79 -20.24 3.26
N SER A 243 -5.80 -19.67 2.64
CA SER A 243 -7.04 -19.22 3.26
C SER A 243 -8.23 -19.70 2.44
N PHE A 244 -9.39 -19.84 3.07
CA PHE A 244 -10.59 -20.37 2.41
C PHE A 244 -11.78 -19.43 2.55
N PRO A 245 -12.73 -19.48 1.61
CA PRO A 245 -13.99 -18.74 1.69
C PRO A 245 -14.73 -19.01 3.02
N MET A 246 -15.36 -17.96 3.55
CA MET A 246 -16.14 -17.96 4.80
C MET A 246 -15.33 -18.34 6.06
N GLN A 247 -14.02 -18.52 5.94
CA GLN A 247 -13.16 -18.88 7.06
C GLN A 247 -12.35 -17.70 7.57
N PRO A 248 -12.15 -17.57 8.89
CA PRO A 248 -11.30 -16.55 9.47
C PRO A 248 -9.82 -16.80 9.14
N THR A 249 -9.08 -15.73 8.96
CA THR A 249 -7.63 -15.77 8.75
C THR A 249 -6.98 -14.71 9.64
N PHE A 250 -6.08 -15.15 10.53
CA PHE A 250 -5.37 -14.29 11.46
C PHE A 250 -3.94 -14.06 10.96
N LEU A 251 -3.54 -12.79 10.85
CA LEU A 251 -2.24 -12.42 10.30
C LEU A 251 -1.49 -11.51 11.26
N HIS A 252 -0.21 -11.79 11.47
CA HIS A 252 0.72 -10.86 12.09
C HIS A 252 1.53 -10.17 10.98
N VAL A 253 1.21 -8.91 10.71
CA VAL A 253 1.82 -8.12 9.64
C VAL A 253 2.98 -7.31 10.22
N PHE A 254 4.20 -7.70 9.89
CA PHE A 254 5.43 -7.08 10.37
C PHE A 254 6.31 -6.55 9.23
N GLU A 255 6.26 -7.16 8.05
CA GLU A 255 7.06 -6.73 6.91
C GLU A 255 6.58 -5.35 6.41
N PRO A 256 7.50 -4.38 6.19
CA PRO A 256 7.14 -3.02 5.79
C PRO A 256 6.27 -2.94 4.53
N ARG A 257 6.58 -3.78 3.51
CA ARG A 257 5.79 -3.83 2.27
C ARG A 257 4.34 -4.23 2.50
N TYR A 258 4.09 -5.18 3.40
CA TYR A 258 2.73 -5.59 3.73
C TYR A 258 2.04 -4.62 4.70
N ARG A 259 2.79 -3.92 5.56
CA ARG A 259 2.25 -2.83 6.38
C ARG A 259 1.69 -1.72 5.50
N LEU A 260 2.41 -1.35 4.44
CA LEU A 260 1.95 -0.39 3.44
C LEU A 260 0.71 -0.89 2.69
N MET A 261 0.75 -2.14 2.21
CA MET A 261 -0.36 -2.76 1.50
C MET A 261 -1.66 -2.74 2.34
N ILE A 262 -1.57 -3.16 3.60
CA ILE A 262 -2.73 -3.20 4.50
C ILE A 262 -3.25 -1.80 4.83
N ARG A 263 -2.36 -0.81 5.02
CA ARG A 263 -2.79 0.58 5.20
C ARG A 263 -3.62 1.06 4.02
N ARG A 264 -3.14 0.84 2.79
CA ARG A 264 -3.87 1.19 1.56
C ARG A 264 -5.20 0.44 1.44
N ALA A 265 -5.22 -0.84 1.80
CA ALA A 265 -6.47 -1.61 1.83
C ALA A 265 -7.48 -1.01 2.83
N MET A 266 -7.03 -0.59 4.01
CA MET A 266 -7.90 0.07 5.01
C MET A 266 -8.43 1.43 4.56
N GLU A 267 -7.71 2.14 3.69
CA GLU A 267 -8.14 3.42 3.10
C GLU A 267 -9.13 3.25 1.94
N THR A 268 -9.28 2.02 1.41
CA THR A 268 -10.15 1.69 0.30
C THR A 268 -11.31 0.78 0.72
N ASP A 269 -11.37 -0.43 0.21
CA ASP A 269 -12.48 -1.39 0.40
C ASP A 269 -12.17 -2.49 1.43
N ARG A 270 -11.03 -2.39 2.13
CA ARG A 270 -10.51 -3.34 3.12
C ARG A 270 -10.26 -4.75 2.59
N LYS A 271 -10.03 -4.88 1.29
CA LYS A 271 -9.80 -6.17 0.65
C LYS A 271 -8.37 -6.35 0.20
N PHE A 272 -7.91 -7.59 0.23
CA PHE A 272 -6.66 -8.04 -0.38
C PHE A 272 -6.73 -9.52 -0.70
N GLY A 273 -5.97 -9.95 -1.70
CA GLY A 273 -5.89 -11.36 -2.09
C GLY A 273 -4.82 -12.09 -1.29
N MET A 274 -5.20 -13.20 -0.64
CA MET A 274 -4.26 -14.13 -0.01
C MET A 274 -3.90 -15.24 -0.99
N ILE A 275 -2.61 -15.43 -1.24
CA ILE A 275 -2.09 -16.50 -2.10
C ILE A 275 -0.99 -17.28 -1.38
N LEU A 276 -0.97 -18.59 -1.61
CA LEU A 276 0.01 -19.50 -1.02
C LEU A 276 1.39 -19.28 -1.66
N SER A 277 2.44 -19.29 -0.84
CA SER A 277 3.83 -19.18 -1.31
C SER A 277 4.26 -20.47 -2.04
N ASN A 278 4.76 -20.33 -3.27
CA ASN A 278 5.33 -21.40 -4.09
C ASN A 278 6.87 -21.36 -4.00
N ARG A 279 7.42 -22.02 -2.97
CA ARG A 279 8.87 -22.01 -2.71
C ARG A 279 9.67 -22.78 -3.76
N THR A 280 9.09 -23.78 -4.35
CA THR A 280 9.70 -24.62 -5.40
C THR A 280 9.64 -23.98 -6.77
N ARG A 281 8.87 -22.88 -6.91
CA ARG A 281 8.59 -22.21 -8.19
C ARG A 281 8.06 -23.14 -9.26
N GLU A 282 7.20 -24.06 -8.86
CA GLU A 282 6.44 -24.88 -9.80
C GLU A 282 5.66 -23.99 -10.77
N VAL A 283 5.58 -24.42 -12.01
CA VAL A 283 4.91 -23.67 -13.08
C VAL A 283 3.43 -23.49 -12.73
N GLN A 284 2.94 -22.27 -12.81
CA GLN A 284 1.55 -21.90 -12.49
C GLN A 284 0.84 -21.45 -13.77
N GLY A 285 0.33 -22.40 -14.55
CA GLY A 285 -0.38 -22.13 -15.78
C GLY A 285 0.36 -21.14 -16.69
N ASP A 286 -0.33 -20.11 -17.16
CA ASP A 286 0.20 -19.06 -18.03
C ASP A 286 1.16 -18.08 -17.34
N LEU A 287 1.20 -18.09 -15.99
CA LEU A 287 2.11 -17.24 -15.20
C LEU A 287 3.55 -17.74 -15.21
N GLY A 288 3.77 -19.02 -15.57
CA GLY A 288 5.09 -19.64 -15.54
C GLY A 288 5.61 -19.89 -14.11
N PRO A 289 6.95 -19.91 -13.91
CA PRO A 289 7.57 -20.24 -12.63
C PRO A 289 7.57 -19.03 -11.68
N VAL A 290 6.45 -18.76 -11.02
CA VAL A 290 6.27 -17.65 -10.06
C VAL A 290 6.40 -18.12 -8.61
N PRO A 291 6.75 -17.23 -7.63
CA PRO A 291 6.93 -17.59 -6.24
C PRO A 291 5.63 -17.72 -5.44
N PHE A 292 4.50 -17.87 -6.10
CA PHE A 292 3.18 -18.03 -5.50
C PHE A 292 2.32 -18.95 -6.35
N TYR A 293 1.28 -19.49 -5.74
CA TYR A 293 0.28 -20.30 -6.44
C TYR A 293 -0.78 -19.42 -7.09
N GLU A 294 -1.30 -19.88 -8.24
CA GLU A 294 -2.18 -19.11 -9.13
C GLU A 294 -3.54 -18.79 -8.51
N TYR A 295 -4.10 -19.71 -7.71
CA TYR A 295 -5.40 -19.54 -7.06
C TYR A 295 -5.23 -19.03 -5.62
N GLY A 296 -6.16 -18.18 -5.20
CA GLY A 296 -6.17 -17.60 -3.87
C GLY A 296 -7.57 -17.26 -3.37
N THR A 297 -7.60 -16.69 -2.18
CA THR A 297 -8.83 -16.25 -1.53
C THR A 297 -8.78 -14.75 -1.29
N MET A 298 -9.80 -14.03 -1.72
CA MET A 298 -10.01 -12.62 -1.41
C MET A 298 -10.44 -12.51 0.05
N LEU A 299 -9.67 -11.75 0.83
CA LEU A 299 -9.93 -11.52 2.25
C LEU A 299 -10.49 -10.12 2.46
N LEU A 300 -11.47 -10.03 3.36
CA LEU A 300 -11.97 -8.76 3.90
C LEU A 300 -11.44 -8.58 5.33
N ILE A 301 -10.81 -7.46 5.61
CA ILE A 301 -10.33 -7.11 6.96
C ILE A 301 -11.53 -6.75 7.82
N VAL A 302 -11.77 -7.57 8.86
CA VAL A 302 -12.84 -7.38 9.83
C VAL A 302 -12.34 -6.51 10.99
N ASN A 303 -11.16 -6.85 11.51
CA ASN A 303 -10.58 -6.17 12.66
C ASN A 303 -9.06 -6.01 12.49
N MET A 304 -8.50 -4.93 13.04
CA MET A 304 -7.07 -4.65 13.02
C MET A 304 -6.62 -4.01 14.33
N HIS A 305 -5.61 -4.60 14.93
CA HIS A 305 -4.92 -4.02 16.09
C HIS A 305 -3.51 -3.60 15.71
N VAL A 306 -3.22 -2.30 15.80
CA VAL A 306 -1.90 -1.73 15.49
C VAL A 306 -1.07 -1.63 16.75
N MET A 307 0.16 -2.15 16.71
CA MET A 307 1.12 -2.08 17.81
C MET A 307 1.92 -0.78 17.77
N PRO A 308 2.55 -0.35 18.90
CA PRO A 308 3.34 0.89 18.96
C PRO A 308 4.53 0.93 17.99
N ASP A 309 5.07 -0.23 17.60
CA ASP A 309 6.16 -0.38 16.64
C ASP A 309 5.69 -0.41 15.18
N GLY A 310 4.39 -0.23 14.95
CA GLY A 310 3.76 -0.19 13.64
C GLY A 310 3.48 -1.56 13.03
N ARG A 311 3.75 -2.68 13.72
CA ARG A 311 3.22 -4.00 13.36
C ARG A 311 1.72 -4.05 13.62
N SER A 312 1.03 -4.98 13.00
CA SER A 312 -0.40 -5.16 13.25
C SER A 312 -0.79 -6.63 13.28
N ILE A 313 -1.82 -6.91 14.09
CA ILE A 313 -2.55 -8.18 14.06
C ILE A 313 -3.87 -7.89 13.34
N ILE A 314 -4.16 -8.69 12.32
CA ILE A 314 -5.33 -8.55 11.48
C ILE A 314 -6.16 -9.80 11.59
N GLU A 315 -7.45 -9.60 11.79
CA GLU A 315 -8.49 -10.59 11.62
C GLU A 315 -9.21 -10.31 10.30
N SER A 316 -9.25 -11.29 9.42
CA SER A 316 -9.89 -11.19 8.11
C SER A 316 -10.72 -12.43 7.84
N VAL A 317 -11.67 -12.32 6.92
CA VAL A 317 -12.53 -13.42 6.51
C VAL A 317 -12.47 -13.59 5.00
N GLY A 318 -12.45 -14.82 4.51
CA GLY A 318 -12.52 -15.13 3.09
C GLY A 318 -13.89 -14.78 2.50
N ILE A 319 -13.93 -14.02 1.40
CA ILE A 319 -15.18 -13.61 0.76
C ILE A 319 -15.42 -14.25 -0.61
N SER A 320 -14.36 -14.59 -1.33
CA SER A 320 -14.44 -15.26 -2.63
C SER A 320 -13.10 -15.89 -3.00
N ARG A 321 -13.13 -16.81 -3.96
CA ARG A 321 -11.92 -17.33 -4.61
C ARG A 321 -11.57 -16.47 -5.82
N PHE A 322 -10.30 -16.51 -6.21
CA PHE A 322 -9.84 -15.89 -7.45
C PHE A 322 -8.68 -16.67 -8.07
N ARG A 323 -8.48 -16.43 -9.36
CA ARG A 323 -7.31 -16.84 -10.13
C ARG A 323 -6.53 -15.61 -10.55
N VAL A 324 -5.21 -15.62 -10.41
CA VAL A 324 -4.33 -14.55 -10.87
C VAL A 324 -4.09 -14.70 -12.37
N LEU A 325 -4.47 -13.69 -13.15
CA LEU A 325 -4.25 -13.66 -14.60
C LEU A 325 -2.93 -13.00 -14.99
N ARG A 326 -2.59 -11.91 -14.29
CA ARG A 326 -1.35 -11.14 -14.47
C ARG A 326 -0.91 -10.58 -13.13
N HIS A 327 0.37 -10.33 -12.99
CA HIS A 327 0.91 -9.76 -11.78
C HIS A 327 1.99 -8.71 -12.04
N GLY A 328 2.28 -7.88 -11.06
CA GLY A 328 3.35 -6.91 -11.02
C GLY A 328 3.77 -6.63 -9.58
N VAL A 329 4.71 -5.72 -9.41
CA VAL A 329 5.18 -5.29 -8.08
C VAL A 329 4.90 -3.81 -7.93
N LEU A 330 4.22 -3.44 -6.83
CA LEU A 330 3.98 -2.05 -6.43
C LEU A 330 4.57 -1.84 -5.04
N ASP A 331 5.51 -0.90 -4.92
CA ASP A 331 6.14 -0.56 -3.63
C ASP A 331 6.60 -1.77 -2.80
N GLY A 332 7.11 -2.82 -3.48
CA GLY A 332 7.68 -4.01 -2.87
C GLY A 332 6.70 -5.12 -2.50
N TYR A 333 5.39 -4.95 -2.72
CA TYR A 333 4.41 -6.03 -2.64
C TYR A 333 3.82 -6.36 -4.01
N LEU A 334 3.23 -7.54 -4.15
CA LEU A 334 2.59 -7.96 -5.40
C LEU A 334 1.22 -7.31 -5.57
N VAL A 335 0.91 -6.96 -6.81
CA VAL A 335 -0.43 -6.60 -7.26
C VAL A 335 -0.81 -7.48 -8.44
N GLY A 336 -2.08 -7.78 -8.61
CA GLY A 336 -2.54 -8.66 -9.67
C GLY A 336 -3.82 -8.19 -10.34
N LYS A 337 -3.99 -8.64 -11.59
CA LYS A 337 -5.29 -8.74 -12.21
C LYS A 337 -5.82 -10.12 -11.89
N VAL A 338 -6.97 -10.17 -11.24
CA VAL A 338 -7.57 -11.41 -10.78
C VAL A 338 -8.92 -11.65 -11.45
N GLU A 339 -9.23 -12.91 -11.65
CA GLU A 339 -10.53 -13.38 -12.11
C GLU A 339 -11.22 -14.11 -10.95
N ARG A 340 -12.47 -13.77 -10.68
CA ARG A 340 -13.24 -14.44 -9.65
C ARG A 340 -13.56 -15.87 -10.07
N VAL A 341 -13.42 -16.81 -9.13
CA VAL A 341 -13.78 -18.21 -9.33
C VAL A 341 -15.02 -18.50 -8.50
N ASP A 342 -16.12 -18.74 -9.16
CA ASP A 342 -17.39 -19.10 -8.54
C ASP A 342 -17.67 -20.59 -8.70
N ASP A 343 -18.56 -21.12 -7.88
CA ASP A 343 -19.08 -22.45 -8.04
C ASP A 343 -20.12 -22.46 -9.19
N MET A 344 -20.27 -23.59 -9.84
CA MET A 344 -21.30 -23.77 -10.82
C MET A 344 -22.71 -23.77 -10.17
N SER A 345 -23.73 -23.64 -10.97
CA SER A 345 -25.11 -23.61 -10.47
C SER A 345 -25.53 -24.96 -9.86
N VAL A 346 -26.46 -24.92 -8.91
CA VAL A 346 -26.99 -26.12 -8.28
C VAL A 346 -27.52 -27.13 -9.31
N ALA A 347 -28.20 -26.67 -10.37
CA ALA A 347 -28.72 -27.53 -11.42
C ALA A 347 -27.61 -28.24 -12.23
N GLU A 348 -26.48 -27.55 -12.49
CA GLU A 348 -25.31 -28.17 -13.14
C GLU A 348 -24.65 -29.19 -12.22
N GLU A 349 -24.57 -28.91 -10.93
CA GLU A 349 -23.98 -29.79 -9.93
C GLU A 349 -24.84 -31.07 -9.76
N GLU A 350 -26.18 -30.94 -9.70
CA GLU A 350 -27.13 -32.08 -9.69
C GLU A 350 -27.02 -32.95 -10.95
N ALA A 351 -26.82 -32.33 -12.12
CA ALA A 351 -26.63 -33.06 -13.37
C ALA A 351 -25.30 -33.86 -13.37
N ILE A 352 -24.22 -33.30 -12.83
CA ILE A 352 -22.94 -34.00 -12.67
C ILE A 352 -23.11 -35.17 -11.69
N GLU A 353 -23.73 -34.97 -10.54
CA GLU A 353 -23.99 -36.01 -9.56
C GLU A 353 -24.79 -37.18 -10.18
N ALA A 354 -25.88 -36.89 -10.90
CA ALA A 354 -26.70 -37.89 -11.57
C ALA A 354 -25.89 -38.65 -12.63
N ALA A 355 -25.03 -38.01 -13.38
CA ALA A 355 -24.18 -38.65 -14.39
C ALA A 355 -23.14 -39.59 -13.76
N GLU A 356 -22.43 -39.12 -12.72
CA GLU A 356 -21.40 -39.90 -12.02
C GLU A 356 -22.00 -41.11 -11.31
N THR A 357 -23.06 -40.94 -10.52
CA THR A 357 -23.70 -42.02 -9.78
C THR A 357 -24.28 -43.09 -10.73
N SER A 358 -24.91 -42.67 -11.83
CA SER A 358 -25.42 -43.60 -12.84
C SER A 358 -24.31 -44.37 -13.57
N SER A 359 -23.17 -43.74 -13.78
CA SER A 359 -22.00 -44.38 -14.40
C SER A 359 -21.36 -45.40 -13.46
N ALA A 360 -21.16 -45.04 -12.20
CA ALA A 360 -20.61 -45.93 -11.18
C ALA A 360 -21.47 -47.18 -10.98
N LEU A 361 -22.80 -47.03 -10.87
CA LEU A 361 -23.73 -48.18 -10.76
C LEU A 361 -23.62 -49.11 -11.95
N ARG A 362 -23.44 -48.59 -13.17
CA ARG A 362 -23.27 -49.45 -14.39
C ARG A 362 -21.94 -50.23 -14.34
N HIS A 363 -20.89 -49.66 -13.83
CA HIS A 363 -19.60 -50.35 -13.65
C HIS A 363 -19.68 -51.48 -12.62
N PHE A 364 -20.37 -51.29 -11.51
CA PHE A 364 -20.57 -52.34 -10.49
C PHE A 364 -21.41 -53.49 -11.05
N SER A 365 -22.48 -53.22 -11.75
CA SER A 365 -23.32 -54.27 -12.36
C SER A 365 -22.63 -55.04 -13.48
N ALA A 366 -21.65 -54.48 -14.16
CA ALA A 366 -20.86 -55.15 -15.19
C ALA A 366 -19.80 -56.09 -14.60
N GLN A 367 -19.30 -55.85 -13.39
CA GLN A 367 -18.31 -56.67 -12.69
C GLN A 367 -18.93 -57.92 -12.04
N ASP A 368 -20.20 -57.85 -11.62
CA ASP A 368 -20.91 -58.99 -11.01
C ASP A 368 -21.29 -60.09 -12.04
N HIS A 369 -21.14 -59.83 -13.34
CA HIS A 369 -21.40 -60.86 -14.39
C HIS A 369 -20.23 -61.78 -14.70
N PHE A 370 -19.03 -61.60 -14.09
CA PHE A 370 -17.94 -62.56 -14.15
C PHE A 370 -17.79 -63.25 -12.79
N GLY A 371 -18.49 -64.39 -12.68
CA GLY A 371 -18.62 -65.15 -11.46
C GLY A 371 -17.31 -65.59 -10.81
N ALA A 372 -17.19 -65.30 -9.54
CA ALA A 372 -16.38 -66.04 -8.58
C ALA A 372 -17.25 -66.29 -7.33
N PRO A 373 -17.17 -67.50 -6.69
CA PRO A 373 -18.00 -67.84 -5.57
C PRO A 373 -17.62 -67.05 -4.29
N PRO A 374 -18.59 -66.83 -3.38
CA PRO A 374 -18.36 -66.07 -2.17
C PRO A 374 -17.49 -66.85 -1.19
N HIS A 375 -16.23 -66.47 -1.03
CA HIS A 375 -15.43 -66.91 0.15
C HIS A 375 -15.67 -65.91 1.28
N HIS A 376 -16.36 -66.37 2.32
CA HIS A 376 -16.41 -65.73 3.63
C HIS A 376 -15.04 -65.61 4.22
N SER A 377 -14.52 -64.42 4.39
CA SER A 377 -13.60 -64.08 5.48
C SER A 377 -13.27 -62.57 5.45
N GLY A 378 -13.50 -61.94 6.60
CA GLY A 378 -12.84 -60.71 7.01
C GLY A 378 -13.20 -59.45 6.25
N ILE A 379 -13.90 -58.52 6.91
CA ILE A 379 -14.05 -57.13 6.48
C ILE A 379 -12.67 -56.50 6.58
N GLU A 380 -11.79 -56.74 5.61
CA GLU A 380 -10.67 -55.87 5.34
C GLU A 380 -11.23 -54.62 4.64
N ALA A 381 -11.14 -53.48 5.30
CA ALA A 381 -11.50 -52.20 4.74
C ALA A 381 -10.67 -51.98 3.46
N ARG A 382 -11.28 -52.13 2.28
CA ARG A 382 -10.67 -51.80 1.00
C ARG A 382 -10.22 -50.32 1.06
N PRO A 383 -9.05 -49.97 0.55
CA PRO A 383 -8.66 -48.56 0.41
C PRO A 383 -9.73 -47.88 -0.45
N CYS A 384 -10.29 -46.78 0.05
CA CYS A 384 -11.28 -45.97 -0.63
C CYS A 384 -10.64 -45.37 -1.90
N HIS A 385 -11.02 -45.91 -3.07
CA HIS A 385 -10.61 -45.36 -4.37
C HIS A 385 -11.54 -44.24 -4.76
N ILE A 386 -11.03 -43.21 -5.49
CA ILE A 386 -11.84 -42.09 -6.01
C ILE A 386 -13.06 -42.59 -6.77
N GLN A 387 -12.94 -43.68 -7.52
CA GLN A 387 -14.02 -44.31 -8.30
C GLN A 387 -15.16 -44.86 -7.40
N ASP A 388 -14.87 -45.22 -6.15
CA ASP A 388 -15.88 -45.64 -5.20
C ASP A 388 -16.72 -44.47 -4.68
N LEU A 389 -16.12 -43.23 -4.63
CA LEU A 389 -16.79 -42.01 -4.17
C LEU A 389 -17.76 -41.46 -5.21
N ASP A 390 -17.59 -41.76 -6.49
CA ASP A 390 -18.47 -41.33 -7.56
C ASP A 390 -19.87 -41.97 -7.46
N ALA A 391 -19.98 -43.14 -6.79
CA ALA A 391 -21.25 -43.81 -6.55
C ALA A 391 -22.08 -43.16 -5.44
N LEU A 392 -21.47 -42.34 -4.59
CA LEU A 392 -22.13 -41.69 -3.45
C LEU A 392 -22.76 -40.36 -3.87
N SER A 393 -23.92 -40.04 -3.30
CA SER A 393 -24.51 -38.71 -3.44
C SER A 393 -23.73 -37.65 -2.68
N THR A 394 -23.90 -36.38 -3.05
CA THR A 394 -23.33 -35.24 -2.35
C THR A 394 -23.71 -35.24 -0.87
N GLN A 395 -24.95 -35.61 -0.55
CA GLN A 395 -25.41 -35.72 0.84
C GLN A 395 -24.69 -36.85 1.61
N GLU A 396 -24.49 -38.01 1.01
CA GLU A 396 -23.77 -39.13 1.63
C GLU A 396 -22.31 -38.79 1.88
N LEU A 397 -21.66 -38.11 0.93
CA LEU A 397 -20.28 -37.62 1.10
C LEU A 397 -20.17 -36.62 2.29
N PHE A 398 -21.13 -35.73 2.42
CA PHE A 398 -21.21 -34.80 3.54
C PHE A 398 -21.40 -35.52 4.88
N GLU A 399 -22.32 -36.51 4.93
CA GLU A 399 -22.59 -37.29 6.12
C GLU A 399 -21.36 -38.11 6.59
N ILE A 400 -20.58 -38.66 5.65
CA ILE A 400 -19.32 -39.34 5.94
C ILE A 400 -18.33 -38.37 6.59
N GLY A 401 -18.16 -37.19 5.99
CA GLY A 401 -17.27 -36.16 6.52
C GLY A 401 -17.68 -35.66 7.91
N SER A 402 -18.96 -35.37 8.10
CA SER A 402 -19.54 -34.94 9.38
C SER A 402 -19.42 -35.97 10.47
N ARG A 403 -19.66 -37.24 10.12
CA ARG A 403 -19.51 -38.39 11.03
C ARG A 403 -18.05 -38.55 11.46
N PHE A 404 -17.12 -38.42 10.55
CA PHE A 404 -15.70 -38.42 10.85
C PHE A 404 -15.32 -37.31 11.86
N VAL A 405 -15.75 -36.07 11.66
CA VAL A 405 -15.51 -34.95 12.58
C VAL A 405 -16.09 -35.25 13.97
N LYS A 406 -17.34 -35.80 14.02
CA LYS A 406 -17.95 -36.18 15.28
C LYS A 406 -17.14 -37.21 16.04
N ASN A 407 -16.69 -38.27 15.36
CA ASN A 407 -15.83 -39.29 15.94
C ASN A 407 -14.49 -38.69 16.46
N MET A 408 -13.90 -37.79 15.70
CA MET A 408 -12.64 -37.10 16.12
C MET A 408 -12.86 -36.19 17.33
N LYS A 409 -14.03 -35.57 17.46
CA LYS A 409 -14.40 -34.77 18.63
C LYS A 409 -14.59 -35.67 19.88
N GLU A 410 -15.27 -36.81 19.72
CA GLU A 410 -15.47 -37.79 20.80
C GLU A 410 -14.15 -38.42 21.26
N THR A 411 -13.21 -38.65 20.36
CA THR A 411 -11.86 -39.20 20.68
C THR A 411 -10.86 -38.12 21.12
N SER A 412 -11.29 -36.86 21.21
CA SER A 412 -10.44 -35.71 21.62
C SER A 412 -9.20 -35.56 20.76
N ALA A 413 -9.36 -35.64 19.44
CA ALA A 413 -8.26 -35.49 18.48
C ALA A 413 -7.53 -34.14 18.68
N PRO A 414 -6.17 -34.13 18.77
CA PRO A 414 -5.40 -32.92 19.10
C PRO A 414 -5.63 -31.74 18.15
N TRP A 415 -5.91 -32.01 16.88
CA TRP A 415 -6.14 -30.99 15.86
C TRP A 415 -7.56 -30.38 15.92
N LEU A 416 -8.47 -30.97 16.69
CA LEU A 416 -9.84 -30.48 16.91
C LEU A 416 -10.02 -29.94 18.34
N HIS A 417 -8.95 -29.40 18.91
CA HIS A 417 -8.96 -28.84 20.24
C HIS A 417 -9.91 -27.64 20.34
N HIS A 418 -10.47 -27.42 21.51
CA HIS A 418 -11.43 -26.35 21.81
C HIS A 418 -10.99 -24.95 21.29
N ASN A 419 -9.68 -24.62 21.33
CA ASN A 419 -9.16 -23.35 20.79
C ASN A 419 -9.35 -23.24 19.26
N VAL A 420 -9.28 -24.36 18.53
CA VAL A 420 -9.51 -24.40 17.09
C VAL A 420 -10.99 -24.14 16.79
N VAL A 421 -11.88 -24.83 17.54
CA VAL A 421 -13.33 -24.61 17.44
C VAL A 421 -13.70 -23.17 17.82
N HIS A 422 -13.06 -22.60 18.82
CA HIS A 422 -13.26 -21.18 19.18
C HIS A 422 -12.87 -20.24 18.04
N SER A 423 -11.80 -20.54 17.30
CA SER A 423 -11.29 -19.68 16.22
C SER A 423 -12.05 -19.86 14.90
N TYR A 424 -12.44 -21.08 14.55
CA TYR A 424 -13.03 -21.42 13.25
C TYR A 424 -14.54 -21.75 13.32
N GLY A 425 -15.13 -21.74 14.51
CA GLY A 425 -16.50 -22.10 14.73
C GLY A 425 -16.75 -23.60 14.81
N GLU A 426 -18.01 -23.97 15.09
CA GLU A 426 -18.45 -25.38 15.08
C GLU A 426 -18.57 -25.91 13.65
N CYS A 427 -18.62 -27.23 13.52
CA CYS A 427 -18.80 -27.91 12.24
C CYS A 427 -20.10 -27.42 11.56
N PRO A 428 -20.02 -26.89 10.32
CA PRO A 428 -21.23 -26.44 9.61
C PRO A 428 -22.15 -27.62 9.22
N ASP A 429 -23.44 -27.37 9.28
CA ASP A 429 -24.47 -28.31 8.78
C ASP A 429 -24.74 -28.15 7.28
N ASP A 430 -24.13 -27.12 6.64
CA ASP A 430 -24.28 -26.85 5.22
C ASP A 430 -23.16 -27.55 4.42
N PRO A 431 -23.52 -28.47 3.48
CA PRO A 431 -22.55 -29.14 2.61
C PRO A 431 -21.64 -28.22 1.80
N ALA A 432 -22.09 -27.01 1.48
CA ALA A 432 -21.28 -26.05 0.74
C ALA A 432 -20.20 -25.34 1.61
N LEU A 433 -20.48 -25.17 2.90
CA LEU A 433 -19.57 -24.53 3.87
C LEU A 433 -18.62 -25.52 4.51
N PHE A 434 -19.05 -26.76 4.71
CA PHE A 434 -18.30 -27.82 5.38
C PHE A 434 -16.89 -28.02 4.79
N PRO A 435 -16.67 -28.12 3.48
CA PRO A 435 -15.35 -28.36 2.93
C PRO A 435 -14.34 -27.27 3.26
N TRP A 436 -14.75 -26.02 3.28
CA TRP A 436 -13.88 -24.89 3.61
C TRP A 436 -13.49 -24.86 5.09
N TRP A 437 -14.46 -25.10 5.95
CA TRP A 437 -14.23 -25.24 7.38
C TRP A 437 -13.31 -26.42 7.65
N PHE A 438 -13.61 -27.60 7.10
CA PHE A 438 -12.82 -28.82 7.28
C PHE A 438 -11.37 -28.64 6.82
N ALA A 439 -11.16 -28.05 5.64
CA ALA A 439 -9.84 -27.77 5.11
C ALA A 439 -9.03 -26.80 5.99
N SER A 440 -9.72 -25.88 6.69
CA SER A 440 -9.03 -24.92 7.59
C SER A 440 -8.41 -25.59 8.80
N ILE A 441 -9.02 -26.67 9.31
CA ILE A 441 -8.64 -27.30 10.58
C ILE A 441 -7.88 -28.63 10.43
N ILE A 442 -8.13 -29.41 9.35
CA ILE A 442 -7.54 -30.74 9.20
C ILE A 442 -6.02 -30.68 9.01
N PRO A 443 -5.21 -31.55 9.67
CA PRO A 443 -3.75 -31.55 9.54
C PRO A 443 -3.28 -32.28 8.26
N THR A 444 -3.60 -31.72 7.09
CA THR A 444 -3.18 -32.21 5.78
C THR A 444 -2.25 -31.18 5.12
N SER A 445 -1.44 -31.59 4.15
CA SER A 445 -0.49 -30.71 3.47
C SER A 445 -1.18 -29.53 2.76
N TYR A 446 -0.53 -28.38 2.73
CA TYR A 446 -1.05 -27.21 2.00
C TYR A 446 -1.22 -27.49 0.51
N ALA A 447 -0.38 -28.32 -0.10
CA ALA A 447 -0.48 -28.66 -1.51
C ALA A 447 -1.78 -29.43 -1.85
N GLU A 448 -2.18 -30.36 -0.95
CA GLU A 448 -3.46 -31.07 -1.13
C GLU A 448 -4.66 -30.17 -0.90
N LYS A 449 -4.64 -29.35 0.16
CA LYS A 449 -5.70 -28.39 0.45
C LYS A 449 -5.85 -27.33 -0.64
N TYR A 450 -4.75 -26.92 -1.27
CA TYR A 450 -4.74 -25.93 -2.34
C TYR A 450 -5.61 -26.37 -3.53
N LYS A 451 -5.62 -27.67 -3.85
CA LYS A 451 -6.42 -28.23 -4.94
C LYS A 451 -7.90 -27.87 -4.81
N MET A 452 -8.41 -27.73 -3.58
CA MET A 452 -9.81 -27.36 -3.33
C MET A 452 -10.16 -25.96 -3.84
N LEU A 453 -9.21 -25.02 -3.89
CA LEU A 453 -9.47 -23.68 -4.45
C LEU A 453 -9.70 -23.70 -5.95
N MET A 454 -9.21 -24.72 -6.63
CA MET A 454 -9.31 -24.88 -8.09
C MET A 454 -10.64 -25.48 -8.54
N THR A 455 -11.33 -26.24 -7.63
CA THR A 455 -12.58 -26.92 -7.95
C THR A 455 -13.76 -25.96 -8.04
N THR A 456 -14.75 -26.28 -8.86
CA THR A 456 -15.95 -25.46 -9.04
C THR A 456 -17.23 -26.15 -8.55
N THR A 457 -17.13 -27.34 -7.93
CA THR A 457 -18.25 -28.07 -7.37
C THR A 457 -18.11 -28.36 -5.88
N VAL A 458 -19.19 -28.31 -5.13
CA VAL A 458 -19.26 -28.72 -3.73
C VAL A 458 -18.93 -30.20 -3.61
N ARG A 459 -19.45 -30.99 -4.55
CA ARG A 459 -19.29 -32.43 -4.62
C ARG A 459 -17.81 -32.86 -4.69
N GLU A 460 -17.01 -32.25 -5.56
CA GLU A 460 -15.57 -32.56 -5.63
C GLU A 460 -14.85 -32.23 -4.33
N ARG A 461 -15.17 -31.08 -3.73
CA ARG A 461 -14.58 -30.71 -2.43
C ARG A 461 -14.94 -31.69 -1.32
N LEU A 462 -16.18 -32.20 -1.30
CA LEU A 462 -16.60 -33.21 -0.33
C LEU A 462 -15.88 -34.55 -0.56
N LYS A 463 -15.69 -34.98 -1.81
CA LYS A 463 -14.85 -36.14 -2.12
C LYS A 463 -13.44 -35.98 -1.57
N MET A 464 -12.84 -34.81 -1.76
CA MET A 464 -11.51 -34.50 -1.19
C MET A 464 -11.51 -34.54 0.34
N CYS A 465 -12.54 -34.03 1.01
CA CYS A 465 -12.70 -34.12 2.45
C CYS A 465 -12.73 -35.57 2.95
N VAL A 466 -13.51 -36.44 2.26
CA VAL A 466 -13.57 -37.86 2.59
C VAL A 466 -12.22 -38.54 2.40
N MET A 467 -11.49 -38.20 1.33
CA MET A 467 -10.12 -38.71 1.11
C MET A 467 -9.17 -38.27 2.20
N PHE A 468 -9.19 -36.99 2.63
CA PHE A 468 -8.36 -36.49 3.73
C PHE A 468 -8.68 -37.20 5.04
N ALA A 469 -9.95 -37.45 5.32
CA ALA A 469 -10.40 -38.22 6.49
C ALA A 469 -9.85 -39.65 6.47
N ALA A 470 -10.01 -40.35 5.34
CA ALA A 470 -9.54 -41.73 5.16
C ALA A 470 -8.00 -41.85 5.32
N GLU A 471 -7.24 -40.90 4.78
CA GLU A 471 -5.78 -40.90 4.92
C GLU A 471 -5.34 -40.66 6.38
N LEU A 472 -6.02 -39.77 7.10
CA LEU A 472 -5.76 -39.55 8.53
C LEU A 472 -6.08 -40.76 9.38
N GLU A 473 -7.19 -41.44 9.12
CA GLU A 473 -7.55 -42.70 9.81
C GLU A 473 -6.50 -43.79 9.56
N LYS A 474 -6.04 -43.89 8.32
CA LYS A 474 -4.99 -44.83 7.95
C LYS A 474 -3.69 -44.54 8.70
N GLN A 475 -3.25 -43.29 8.74
CA GLN A 475 -2.03 -42.87 9.48
C GLN A 475 -2.20 -43.12 10.96
N SER A 476 -3.35 -42.87 11.58
CA SER A 476 -3.62 -43.13 12.98
C SER A 476 -3.52 -44.63 13.30
N ARG A 477 -4.06 -45.51 12.45
CA ARG A 477 -3.92 -46.97 12.61
C ARG A 477 -2.48 -47.47 12.51
N TYR A 478 -1.68 -46.93 11.58
CA TYR A 478 -0.26 -47.24 11.48
C TYR A 478 0.50 -46.86 12.74
N VAL A 479 0.24 -45.66 13.27
CA VAL A 479 0.89 -45.20 14.52
C VAL A 479 0.49 -46.10 15.68
N GLN A 480 -0.75 -46.52 15.79
CA GLN A 480 -1.22 -47.41 16.85
C GLN A 480 -0.57 -48.78 16.75
N ILE A 481 -0.49 -49.39 15.56
CA ILE A 481 0.22 -50.68 15.35
C ILE A 481 1.70 -50.55 15.72
N LEU A 482 2.39 -49.47 15.33
CA LEU A 482 3.80 -49.27 15.70
C LEU A 482 4.00 -49.12 17.21
N LEU A 483 3.08 -48.44 17.90
CA LEU A 483 3.16 -48.34 19.38
C LEU A 483 2.92 -49.68 20.07
N GLU A 484 2.00 -50.51 19.56
CA GLU A 484 1.80 -51.87 20.06
C GLU A 484 3.05 -52.74 19.85
N PHE A 485 3.72 -52.62 18.69
CA PHE A 485 4.99 -53.32 18.44
C PHE A 485 6.16 -52.84 19.31
N LEU A 486 6.19 -51.60 19.76
CA LEU A 486 7.25 -51.04 20.60
C LEU A 486 7.02 -51.33 22.08
N HIS A 487 5.85 -51.79 22.49
CA HIS A 487 5.49 -52.18 23.87
C HIS A 487 5.51 -53.71 24.11
N THR A 488 5.79 -54.50 23.07
CA THR A 488 6.06 -55.92 23.12
C THR A 488 7.57 -56.20 22.99
#